data_1a06b8a090d4223e93b4e90805f7b7ed
#
_entry.id   1a06b8a090d4223e93b4e90805f7b7ed
#
_cell.length_a   1.000
_cell.length_b   1.000
_cell.length_c   1.000
_cell.angle_alpha   90.00
_cell.angle_beta   90.00
_cell.angle_gamma   90.00
#
_symmetry.space_group_name_H-M   'P 1'
#
loop_
_entity.id
_entity.type
_entity.pdbx_description
1 polymer ?
#
loop_
_entity_poly.entity_id
_entity_poly.type
_entity_poly.pdbx_seq_one_letter_code
_entity_poly.pdbx_strand_id
1 'polypeptide(L)'
;IISSHDRRNFRSHGNIYSLEIQSDKPERLSRQQEPEGFVLRPHGLDLVQRDGRWWLYVINHDRDLFSDRHALAVYELVGNTLIFQELLSSPLLSSPNDVAVADNGDIYVTNEREDGSSIAEMLFLQRKANVVVYRPQIGWRIAADDFAFANGILIQGNTVWVTQSLGEGVRRYQRAADGRLVQRESLGNLSLLDSIQVTESGYFLIPAYPSLANFLLHWQSPSRRSPAKVYAVDPQTGKGSIIFADDGRVMSAISTALPVKNQVFFGQVFDAFILRCPITF
;
A
#
# COMPACT_ATOMS: atom_id res chain seq x y z
N ILE A 1 -2.85 12.49 2.25
CA ILE A 1 -2.40 11.90 3.53
C ILE A 1 -1.16 11.06 3.26
N ILE A 2 -0.21 11.05 4.22
CA ILE A 2 1.09 10.40 4.09
C ILE A 2 1.32 9.55 5.35
N SER A 3 1.58 8.26 5.17
CA SER A 3 2.13 7.41 6.22
C SER A 3 3.65 7.54 6.25
N SER A 4 4.23 7.68 7.43
CA SER A 4 5.68 7.84 7.59
C SER A 4 6.18 7.00 8.76
N HIS A 5 7.11 6.09 8.46
CA HIS A 5 7.78 5.24 9.43
C HIS A 5 9.18 4.91 8.95
N ASP A 6 10.17 4.91 9.86
CA ASP A 6 11.53 4.46 9.53
C ASP A 6 11.57 2.95 9.36
N ARG A 7 11.51 2.50 8.12
CA ARG A 7 11.49 1.06 7.75
C ARG A 7 12.83 0.37 7.97
N ARG A 8 13.91 1.10 8.23
CA ARG A 8 15.20 0.55 8.65
C ARG A 8 15.29 0.33 10.16
N ASN A 9 14.47 1.06 10.93
CA ASN A 9 14.39 0.95 12.39
C ASN A 9 12.98 0.54 12.85
N PHE A 10 12.74 -0.76 12.90
CA PHE A 10 11.44 -1.32 13.29
C PHE A 10 10.96 -0.94 14.71
N ARG A 11 11.85 -0.40 15.56
CA ARG A 11 11.48 0.08 16.90
C ARG A 11 11.05 1.54 16.90
N SER A 12 11.23 2.28 15.80
CA SER A 12 10.81 3.67 15.71
C SER A 12 9.30 3.81 15.71
N HIS A 13 8.81 4.96 16.14
CA HIS A 13 7.41 5.33 16.03
C HIS A 13 7.18 6.06 14.71
N GLY A 14 6.10 5.70 14.04
CA GLY A 14 5.68 6.40 12.82
C GLY A 14 4.67 7.51 13.10
N ASN A 15 4.32 8.22 12.05
CA ASN A 15 3.34 9.30 12.10
C ASN A 15 2.54 9.36 10.80
N ILE A 16 1.41 10.06 10.86
CA ILE A 16 0.60 10.41 9.70
C ILE A 16 0.70 11.92 9.49
N TYR A 17 0.84 12.32 8.24
CA TYR A 17 0.91 13.72 7.84
C TYR A 17 -0.16 14.04 6.80
N SER A 18 -0.61 15.27 6.78
CA SER A 18 -1.30 15.88 5.64
C SER A 18 -0.32 16.72 4.83
N LEU A 19 -0.55 16.82 3.55
CA LEU A 19 0.15 17.74 2.66
C LEU A 19 -0.91 18.43 1.80
N GLU A 20 -1.01 19.75 1.94
CA GLU A 20 -1.79 20.54 1.02
C GLU A 20 -1.12 20.60 -0.35
N ILE A 21 -1.91 20.50 -1.43
CA ILE A 21 -1.40 20.39 -2.80
C ILE A 21 -0.49 21.57 -3.18
N GLN A 22 -0.75 22.74 -2.62
CA GLN A 22 0.02 23.96 -2.90
C GLN A 22 1.14 24.23 -1.89
N SER A 23 1.25 23.40 -0.84
CA SER A 23 2.29 23.50 0.18
C SER A 23 3.45 22.56 -0.13
N ASP A 24 4.65 22.98 0.28
CA ASP A 24 5.85 22.11 0.25
C ASP A 24 6.16 21.52 1.63
N LYS A 25 5.30 21.77 2.63
CA LYS A 25 5.52 21.32 4.01
C LYS A 25 4.41 20.40 4.45
N PRO A 26 4.71 19.10 4.67
CA PRO A 26 3.78 18.20 5.33
C PRO A 26 3.54 18.63 6.78
N GLU A 27 2.29 18.60 7.20
CA GLU A 27 1.87 18.87 8.58
C GLU A 27 1.52 17.55 9.28
N ARG A 28 2.09 17.34 10.47
CA ARG A 28 1.78 16.16 11.26
C ARG A 28 0.35 16.27 11.80
N LEU A 29 -0.46 15.23 11.53
CA LEU A 29 -1.79 15.13 12.12
C LEU A 29 -1.68 14.80 13.62
N SER A 30 -2.48 15.47 14.44
CA SER A 30 -2.63 15.10 15.84
C SER A 30 -3.45 13.82 15.95
N ARG A 31 -3.16 13.01 16.97
CA ARG A 31 -3.87 11.74 17.21
C ARG A 31 -4.45 11.75 18.61
N GLN A 32 -5.70 11.31 18.74
CA GLN A 32 -6.45 11.33 19.98
C GLN A 32 -7.16 10.00 20.22
N GLN A 33 -7.45 9.69 21.47
CA GLN A 33 -8.23 8.53 21.91
C GLN A 33 -7.58 7.16 21.58
N GLU A 34 -6.28 7.14 21.29
CA GLU A 34 -5.57 5.87 21.11
C GLU A 34 -5.48 5.10 22.43
N PRO A 35 -5.51 3.77 22.41
CA PRO A 35 -5.31 2.96 23.60
C PRO A 35 -3.97 3.25 24.31
N GLU A 36 -3.92 3.10 25.60
CA GLU A 36 -2.68 3.22 26.36
C GLU A 36 -1.62 2.24 25.83
N GLY A 37 -0.42 2.74 25.60
CA GLY A 37 0.70 1.96 25.05
C GLY A 37 0.62 1.68 23.54
N PHE A 38 -0.37 2.23 22.82
CA PHE A 38 -0.46 2.06 21.39
C PHE A 38 0.72 2.72 20.66
N VAL A 39 1.37 1.95 19.79
CA VAL A 39 2.49 2.43 18.98
C VAL A 39 2.11 2.35 17.50
N LEU A 40 2.06 3.50 16.85
CA LEU A 40 1.79 3.57 15.42
C LEU A 40 3.06 3.33 14.61
N ARG A 41 3.02 2.32 13.73
CA ARG A 41 4.02 2.02 12.70
C ARG A 41 3.29 1.83 11.36
N PRO A 42 2.89 2.95 10.73
CA PRO A 42 1.98 2.91 9.60
C PRO A 42 2.65 2.37 8.35
N HIS A 43 1.86 1.68 7.53
CA HIS A 43 2.23 1.22 6.19
C HIS A 43 1.21 1.71 5.15
N GLY A 44 0.51 0.79 4.46
CA GLY A 44 -0.56 1.13 3.56
C GLY A 44 -1.72 1.83 4.26
N LEU A 45 -2.40 2.68 3.57
CA LEU A 45 -3.53 3.43 4.09
C LEU A 45 -4.56 3.71 3.00
N ASP A 46 -5.82 3.82 3.40
CA ASP A 46 -6.91 4.29 2.56
C ASP A 46 -7.75 5.34 3.29
N LEU A 47 -8.08 6.41 2.58
CA LEU A 47 -8.91 7.51 3.09
C LEU A 47 -10.21 7.57 2.31
N VAL A 48 -11.31 7.26 2.96
CA VAL A 48 -12.63 7.22 2.33
C VAL A 48 -13.60 8.19 3.00
N GLN A 49 -14.51 8.74 2.21
CA GLN A 49 -15.61 9.54 2.74
C GLN A 49 -16.87 8.67 2.83
N ARG A 50 -17.49 8.63 4.02
CA ARG A 50 -18.72 7.90 4.25
C ARG A 50 -19.61 8.70 5.21
N ASP A 51 -20.88 8.85 4.85
CA ASP A 51 -21.86 9.60 5.63
C ASP A 51 -21.41 11.02 6.01
N GLY A 52 -20.70 11.70 5.08
CA GLY A 52 -20.18 13.05 5.26
C GLY A 52 -18.94 13.13 6.14
N ARG A 53 -18.40 12.01 6.65
CA ARG A 53 -17.20 11.93 7.49
C ARG A 53 -16.06 11.32 6.72
N TRP A 54 -14.82 11.68 7.09
CA TRP A 54 -13.60 11.10 6.54
C TRP A 54 -13.06 10.01 7.48
N TRP A 55 -12.84 8.83 6.92
CA TRP A 55 -12.33 7.66 7.62
C TRP A 55 -10.98 7.28 7.05
N LEU A 56 -9.97 7.18 7.92
CA LEU A 56 -8.64 6.76 7.55
C LEU A 56 -8.38 5.36 8.13
N TYR A 57 -8.10 4.43 7.24
CA TYR A 57 -7.70 3.06 7.54
C TYR A 57 -6.21 2.93 7.37
N VAL A 58 -5.50 2.45 8.40
CA VAL A 58 -4.03 2.42 8.42
C VAL A 58 -3.55 1.06 8.85
N ILE A 59 -2.79 0.38 8.01
CA ILE A 59 -2.06 -0.81 8.42
C ILE A 59 -1.03 -0.43 9.46
N ASN A 60 -1.09 -1.06 10.63
CA ASN A 60 -0.15 -0.88 11.72
C ASN A 60 0.65 -2.16 11.95
N HIS A 61 1.97 -2.05 11.84
CA HIS A 61 2.90 -3.13 12.16
C HIS A 61 3.33 -3.06 13.62
N ASP A 62 2.60 -3.73 14.48
CA ASP A 62 3.02 -3.87 15.87
C ASP A 62 4.00 -5.04 16.00
N ARG A 63 5.28 -4.72 15.79
CA ARG A 63 6.41 -5.65 15.94
C ARG A 63 7.06 -5.48 17.29
N ASP A 64 6.92 -6.50 18.12
CA ASP A 64 7.72 -6.70 19.28
C ASP A 64 8.79 -7.79 18.97
N LEU A 65 9.80 -7.94 19.82
CA LEU A 65 10.88 -8.92 19.64
C LEU A 65 10.39 -10.38 19.57
N PHE A 66 9.14 -10.64 19.97
CA PHE A 66 8.57 -11.97 20.14
C PHE A 66 7.22 -12.17 19.44
N SER A 67 6.64 -11.15 18.85
CA SER A 67 5.36 -11.25 18.17
C SER A 67 5.24 -10.24 17.00
N ASP A 68 5.06 -10.75 15.79
CA ASP A 68 4.60 -9.94 14.66
C ASP A 68 3.08 -9.83 14.74
N ARG A 69 2.58 -8.85 15.51
CA ARG A 69 1.16 -8.53 15.53
C ARG A 69 0.91 -7.39 14.55
N HIS A 70 0.01 -7.64 13.65
CA HIS A 70 -0.43 -6.64 12.69
C HIS A 70 -1.90 -6.34 12.94
N ALA A 71 -2.27 -5.09 12.70
CA ALA A 71 -3.65 -4.67 12.83
C ALA A 71 -3.96 -3.56 11.83
N LEU A 72 -5.23 -3.32 11.61
CA LEU A 72 -5.73 -2.16 10.90
C LEU A 72 -6.28 -1.17 11.92
N ALA A 73 -5.64 -0.01 12.04
CA ALA A 73 -6.13 1.08 12.89
C ALA A 73 -7.12 1.94 12.08
N VAL A 74 -8.26 2.24 12.67
CA VAL A 74 -9.32 3.04 12.05
C VAL A 74 -9.44 4.35 12.79
N TYR A 75 -9.39 5.45 12.04
CA TYR A 75 -9.53 6.80 12.57
C TYR A 75 -10.63 7.58 11.82
N GLU A 76 -11.32 8.45 12.52
CA GLU A 76 -12.07 9.55 11.92
C GLU A 76 -11.13 10.76 11.77
N LEU A 77 -11.05 11.32 10.57
CA LEU A 77 -10.28 12.55 10.33
C LEU A 77 -11.20 13.76 10.48
N VAL A 78 -10.95 14.58 11.50
CA VAL A 78 -11.67 15.83 11.78
C VAL A 78 -10.70 16.99 11.77
N GLY A 79 -10.75 17.81 10.71
CA GLY A 79 -9.73 18.85 10.49
C GLY A 79 -8.33 18.23 10.39
N ASN A 80 -7.40 18.66 11.24
CA ASN A 80 -6.02 18.12 11.32
C ASN A 80 -5.85 17.07 12.44
N THR A 81 -6.95 16.45 12.88
CA THR A 81 -6.91 15.49 14.00
C THR A 81 -7.48 14.14 13.58
N LEU A 82 -6.74 13.08 13.86
CA LEU A 82 -7.15 11.69 13.74
C LEU A 82 -7.72 11.23 15.10
N ILE A 83 -9.00 10.94 15.13
CA ILE A 83 -9.70 10.43 16.31
C ILE A 83 -9.78 8.92 16.18
N PHE A 84 -9.06 8.19 17.04
CA PHE A 84 -9.03 6.73 17.02
C PHE A 84 -10.43 6.18 17.29
N GLN A 85 -10.83 5.18 16.51
CA GLN A 85 -12.13 4.52 16.63
C GLN A 85 -11.99 3.07 17.06
N GLU A 86 -11.18 2.30 16.33
CA GLU A 86 -11.01 0.88 16.61
C GLU A 86 -9.70 0.32 16.04
N LEU A 87 -9.32 -0.85 16.56
CA LEU A 87 -8.19 -1.64 16.07
C LEU A 87 -8.71 -3.01 15.63
N LEU A 88 -8.75 -3.22 14.32
CA LEU A 88 -9.17 -4.48 13.73
C LEU A 88 -7.96 -5.41 13.61
N SER A 89 -7.95 -6.49 14.36
CA SER A 89 -6.88 -7.48 14.36
C SER A 89 -7.37 -8.87 13.96
N SER A 90 -6.49 -9.67 13.40
CA SER A 90 -6.77 -11.04 13.02
C SER A 90 -5.47 -11.83 12.82
N PRO A 91 -5.43 -13.12 13.13
CA PRO A 91 -4.34 -14.00 12.70
C PRO A 91 -4.18 -14.07 11.17
N LEU A 92 -5.21 -13.68 10.41
CA LEU A 92 -5.14 -13.62 8.95
C LEU A 92 -4.35 -12.43 8.42
N LEU A 93 -4.02 -11.43 9.26
CA LEU A 93 -3.12 -10.33 8.90
C LEU A 93 -1.66 -10.76 9.11
N SER A 94 -1.17 -11.64 8.25
CA SER A 94 0.14 -12.29 8.41
C SER A 94 1.32 -11.36 8.06
N SER A 95 1.19 -10.55 7.01
CA SER A 95 2.17 -9.53 6.60
C SER A 95 1.46 -8.47 5.75
N PRO A 96 0.56 -7.67 6.36
CA PRO A 96 -0.27 -6.74 5.61
C PRO A 96 0.57 -5.63 4.98
N ASN A 97 0.28 -5.31 3.71
CA ASN A 97 0.98 -4.29 2.95
C ASN A 97 0.08 -3.09 2.64
N ASP A 98 -1.04 -3.32 1.97
CA ASP A 98 -1.92 -2.26 1.51
C ASP A 98 -3.38 -2.58 1.82
N VAL A 99 -4.21 -1.54 1.87
CA VAL A 99 -5.63 -1.62 2.24
C VAL A 99 -6.48 -0.82 1.26
N ALA A 100 -7.65 -1.35 0.92
CA ALA A 100 -8.67 -0.64 0.16
C ALA A 100 -10.07 -0.93 0.73
N VAL A 101 -10.87 0.11 0.88
CA VAL A 101 -12.22 0.05 1.45
C VAL A 101 -13.25 0.19 0.35
N ALA A 102 -14.15 -0.77 0.27
CA ALA A 102 -15.24 -0.77 -0.69
C ALA A 102 -16.45 0.06 -0.21
N ASP A 103 -17.28 0.51 -1.15
CA ASP A 103 -18.47 1.34 -0.87
C ASP A 103 -19.43 0.68 0.14
N ASN A 104 -19.54 -0.65 0.13
CA ASN A 104 -20.38 -1.40 1.05
C ASN A 104 -19.76 -1.61 2.45
N GLY A 105 -18.54 -1.12 2.68
CA GLY A 105 -17.83 -1.24 3.95
C GLY A 105 -16.95 -2.46 4.10
N ASP A 106 -16.89 -3.33 3.12
CA ASP A 106 -15.91 -4.41 3.11
C ASP A 106 -14.50 -3.82 2.98
N ILE A 107 -13.55 -4.29 3.80
CA ILE A 107 -12.18 -3.81 3.85
C ILE A 107 -11.26 -4.93 3.35
N TYR A 108 -10.55 -4.68 2.26
CA TYR A 108 -9.60 -5.62 1.68
C TYR A 108 -8.18 -5.25 2.05
N VAL A 109 -7.39 -6.24 2.46
CA VAL A 109 -5.98 -6.06 2.83
C VAL A 109 -5.14 -7.09 2.10
N THR A 110 -4.06 -6.65 1.46
CA THR A 110 -3.06 -7.54 0.88
C THR A 110 -2.07 -8.00 1.94
N ASN A 111 -1.74 -9.28 1.97
CA ASN A 111 -0.61 -9.82 2.72
C ASN A 111 0.53 -10.16 1.74
N GLU A 112 1.72 -9.65 2.01
CA GLU A 112 2.90 -9.89 1.16
C GLU A 112 3.34 -11.36 1.19
N ARG A 113 3.15 -12.04 2.33
CA ARG A 113 3.64 -13.38 2.60
C ARG A 113 2.83 -14.07 3.68
N GLU A 114 3.03 -15.36 3.84
CA GLU A 114 2.51 -16.13 4.96
C GLU A 114 3.32 -15.86 6.24
N ASP A 115 2.68 -16.02 7.40
CA ASP A 115 3.32 -15.87 8.69
C ASP A 115 4.43 -16.90 8.89
N GLY A 116 5.55 -16.47 9.51
CA GLY A 116 6.74 -17.32 9.72
C GLY A 116 7.55 -17.64 8.46
N SER A 117 7.20 -17.07 7.32
CA SER A 117 7.93 -17.28 6.08
C SER A 117 9.30 -16.60 6.09
N SER A 118 10.32 -17.33 5.59
CA SER A 118 11.69 -16.87 5.52
C SER A 118 11.98 -16.14 4.21
N ILE A 119 13.18 -15.54 4.12
CA ILE A 119 13.77 -15.05 2.85
C ILE A 119 13.68 -16.09 1.72
N ALA A 120 13.66 -17.38 2.06
CA ALA A 120 13.47 -18.47 1.11
C ALA A 120 12.16 -18.39 0.34
N GLU A 121 11.05 -17.97 0.95
CA GLU A 121 9.77 -17.80 0.24
C GLU A 121 9.89 -16.76 -0.89
N MET A 122 10.57 -15.68 -0.63
CA MET A 122 10.84 -14.64 -1.62
C MET A 122 11.81 -15.11 -2.70
N LEU A 123 12.87 -15.85 -2.33
CA LEU A 123 13.86 -16.38 -3.27
C LEU A 123 13.31 -17.47 -4.18
N PHE A 124 12.37 -18.29 -3.67
CA PHE A 124 11.77 -19.40 -4.42
C PHE A 124 10.44 -19.03 -5.08
N LEU A 125 10.07 -17.74 -5.11
CA LEU A 125 8.83 -17.25 -5.73
C LEU A 125 7.58 -18.01 -5.27
N GLN A 126 7.53 -18.38 -3.99
CA GLN A 126 6.39 -19.12 -3.47
C GLN A 126 5.13 -18.25 -3.47
N ARG A 127 4.02 -18.85 -3.89
CA ARG A 127 2.75 -18.15 -4.08
C ARG A 127 1.84 -18.37 -2.87
N LYS A 128 2.30 -17.92 -1.69
CA LYS A 128 1.59 -18.09 -0.42
C LYS A 128 0.95 -16.81 0.09
N ALA A 129 1.22 -15.68 -0.56
CA ALA A 129 0.58 -14.42 -0.27
C ALA A 129 -0.91 -14.45 -0.62
N ASN A 130 -1.69 -13.63 0.03
CA ASN A 130 -3.14 -13.62 -0.12
C ASN A 130 -3.72 -12.20 0.01
N VAL A 131 -5.00 -12.08 -0.29
CA VAL A 131 -5.84 -10.93 0.04
C VAL A 131 -6.88 -11.40 1.04
N VAL A 132 -7.00 -10.70 2.16
CA VAL A 132 -8.05 -10.94 3.14
C VAL A 132 -9.11 -9.86 3.07
N VAL A 133 -10.33 -10.19 3.50
CA VAL A 133 -11.43 -9.22 3.61
C VAL A 133 -11.98 -9.23 5.03
N TYR A 134 -12.15 -8.04 5.58
CA TYR A 134 -12.97 -7.81 6.76
C TYR A 134 -14.36 -7.35 6.33
N ARG A 135 -15.37 -8.00 6.84
CA ARG A 135 -16.75 -7.61 6.64
C ARG A 135 -17.38 -7.25 7.98
N PRO A 136 -17.91 -6.06 8.14
CA PRO A 136 -18.61 -5.68 9.36
C PRO A 136 -19.61 -6.77 9.77
N GLN A 137 -19.68 -7.11 11.06
CA GLN A 137 -20.55 -8.12 11.66
C GLN A 137 -20.26 -9.60 11.29
N ILE A 138 -19.39 -9.86 10.31
CA ILE A 138 -19.00 -11.22 9.90
C ILE A 138 -17.57 -11.53 10.35
N GLY A 139 -16.66 -10.55 10.24
CA GLY A 139 -15.24 -10.69 10.56
C GLY A 139 -14.36 -10.95 9.34
N TRP A 140 -13.15 -11.43 9.61
CA TRP A 140 -12.09 -11.65 8.63
C TRP A 140 -12.18 -12.99 7.92
N ARG A 141 -11.83 -13.02 6.64
CA ARG A 141 -11.60 -14.23 5.87
C ARG A 141 -10.65 -14.01 4.69
N ILE A 142 -10.12 -15.07 4.12
CA ILE A 142 -9.37 -15.02 2.86
C ILE A 142 -10.35 -14.70 1.72
N ALA A 143 -10.04 -13.65 0.96
CA ALA A 143 -10.79 -13.24 -0.23
C ALA A 143 -10.22 -13.84 -1.52
N ALA A 144 -8.89 -13.92 -1.62
CA ALA A 144 -8.16 -14.59 -2.71
C ALA A 144 -6.77 -15.01 -2.22
N ASP A 145 -6.21 -16.02 -2.82
CA ASP A 145 -4.89 -16.58 -2.51
C ASP A 145 -4.02 -16.74 -3.77
N ASP A 146 -2.92 -17.50 -3.66
CA ASP A 146 -2.04 -17.83 -4.78
C ASP A 146 -1.32 -16.58 -5.36
N PHE A 147 -0.92 -15.62 -4.51
CA PHE A 147 -0.10 -14.49 -4.92
C PHE A 147 1.38 -14.73 -4.64
N ALA A 148 2.24 -14.24 -5.53
CA ALA A 148 3.66 -14.09 -5.29
C ALA A 148 3.94 -12.67 -4.82
N PHE A 149 3.87 -12.45 -3.51
CA PHE A 149 4.07 -11.16 -2.87
C PHE A 149 2.99 -10.12 -3.28
N ALA A 150 1.75 -10.27 -2.79
CA ALA A 150 0.68 -9.31 -3.01
C ALA A 150 1.06 -7.96 -2.36
N ASN A 151 0.93 -6.86 -3.12
CA ASN A 151 1.38 -5.54 -2.71
C ASN A 151 0.21 -4.53 -2.77
N GLY A 152 0.20 -3.59 -3.70
CA GLY A 152 -0.86 -2.59 -3.80
C GLY A 152 -2.22 -3.17 -4.13
N ILE A 153 -3.28 -2.53 -3.64
CA ILE A 153 -4.68 -2.89 -3.92
C ILE A 153 -5.49 -1.64 -4.27
N LEU A 154 -6.35 -1.76 -5.28
CA LEU A 154 -7.25 -0.69 -5.72
C LEU A 154 -8.65 -1.26 -5.97
N ILE A 155 -9.67 -0.57 -5.51
CA ILE A 155 -11.07 -0.92 -5.76
C ILE A 155 -11.73 0.16 -6.62
N GLN A 156 -12.37 -0.27 -7.71
CA GLN A 156 -13.20 0.60 -8.56
C GLN A 156 -14.56 -0.08 -8.77
N GLY A 157 -15.58 0.38 -8.08
CA GLY A 157 -16.89 -0.25 -8.08
C GLY A 157 -16.82 -1.72 -7.61
N ASN A 158 -17.17 -2.67 -8.48
CA ASN A 158 -17.12 -4.10 -8.17
C ASN A 158 -15.79 -4.77 -8.57
N THR A 159 -14.85 -4.03 -9.15
CA THR A 159 -13.56 -4.57 -9.62
C THR A 159 -12.45 -4.27 -8.61
N VAL A 160 -11.63 -5.26 -8.34
CA VAL A 160 -10.46 -5.16 -7.48
C VAL A 160 -9.20 -5.47 -8.28
N TRP A 161 -8.21 -4.61 -8.14
CA TRP A 161 -6.91 -4.72 -8.76
C TRP A 161 -5.84 -4.95 -7.71
N VAL A 162 -4.97 -5.92 -7.92
CA VAL A 162 -3.89 -6.25 -6.97
C VAL A 162 -2.57 -6.37 -7.73
N THR A 163 -1.57 -5.59 -7.31
CA THR A 163 -0.21 -5.72 -7.84
C THR A 163 0.53 -6.88 -7.16
N GLN A 164 1.50 -7.46 -7.86
CA GLN A 164 2.40 -8.47 -7.31
C GLN A 164 3.84 -8.05 -7.52
N SER A 165 4.65 -8.08 -6.45
CA SER A 165 6.07 -7.75 -6.58
C SER A 165 6.87 -8.87 -7.26
N LEU A 166 6.57 -10.12 -6.97
CA LEU A 166 7.32 -11.28 -7.49
C LEU A 166 6.53 -12.15 -8.47
N GLY A 167 5.32 -11.73 -8.83
CA GLY A 167 4.42 -12.47 -9.71
C GLY A 167 4.20 -11.80 -11.06
N GLU A 168 3.13 -12.23 -11.72
CA GLU A 168 2.71 -11.74 -13.02
C GLU A 168 1.89 -10.45 -12.87
N GLY A 169 2.50 -9.32 -13.00
CA GLY A 169 1.87 -8.01 -13.19
C GLY A 169 0.77 -7.65 -12.19
N VAL A 170 -0.33 -7.17 -12.73
CA VAL A 170 -1.53 -6.79 -11.99
C VAL A 170 -2.61 -7.83 -12.18
N ARG A 171 -3.26 -8.25 -11.11
CA ARG A 171 -4.43 -9.13 -11.18
C ARG A 171 -5.71 -8.34 -11.01
N ARG A 172 -6.67 -8.61 -11.87
CA ARG A 172 -8.04 -8.10 -11.83
C ARG A 172 -8.99 -9.17 -11.32
N TYR A 173 -9.89 -8.77 -10.44
CA TYR A 173 -10.93 -9.61 -9.86
C TYR A 173 -12.27 -8.91 -9.87
N GLN A 174 -13.35 -9.69 -9.77
CA GLN A 174 -14.68 -9.20 -9.40
C GLN A 174 -14.98 -9.57 -7.94
N ARG A 175 -15.62 -8.68 -7.22
CA ARG A 175 -16.11 -8.95 -5.86
C ARG A 175 -17.39 -9.77 -5.90
N ALA A 176 -17.41 -10.92 -5.28
CA ALA A 176 -18.63 -11.70 -5.06
C ALA A 176 -19.44 -11.11 -3.88
N ALA A 177 -20.73 -11.42 -3.82
CA ALA A 177 -21.63 -10.95 -2.77
C ALA A 177 -21.18 -11.33 -1.35
N ASP A 178 -20.41 -12.40 -1.24
CA ASP A 178 -19.83 -12.85 0.02
C ASP A 178 -18.46 -12.24 0.32
N GLY A 179 -17.95 -11.32 -0.51
CA GLY A 179 -16.66 -10.63 -0.37
C GLY A 179 -15.46 -11.38 -0.96
N ARG A 180 -15.62 -12.62 -1.46
CA ARG A 180 -14.53 -13.30 -2.17
C ARG A 180 -14.22 -12.58 -3.48
N LEU A 181 -12.96 -12.69 -3.92
CA LEU A 181 -12.50 -12.20 -5.20
C LEU A 181 -12.52 -13.36 -6.20
N VAL A 182 -13.27 -13.17 -7.27
CA VAL A 182 -13.52 -14.19 -8.31
C VAL A 182 -13.16 -13.68 -9.71
N GLN A 183 -13.19 -14.53 -10.72
CA GLN A 183 -12.94 -14.17 -12.13
C GLN A 183 -11.57 -13.49 -12.32
N ARG A 184 -10.52 -14.18 -11.86
CA ARG A 184 -9.14 -13.69 -11.96
C ARG A 184 -8.68 -13.51 -13.41
N GLU A 185 -8.13 -12.35 -13.73
CA GLU A 185 -7.42 -12.05 -14.95
C GLU A 185 -6.06 -11.44 -14.63
N SER A 186 -5.04 -11.70 -15.44
CA SER A 186 -3.73 -11.07 -15.32
C SER A 186 -3.55 -10.01 -16.40
N LEU A 187 -3.03 -8.84 -16.01
CA LEU A 187 -2.74 -7.71 -16.89
C LEU A 187 -1.25 -7.47 -16.96
N GLY A 188 -0.73 -7.56 -18.18
CA GLY A 188 0.66 -7.23 -18.48
C GLY A 188 1.69 -8.17 -17.86
N ASN A 189 2.95 -8.01 -18.27
CA ASN A 189 4.11 -8.79 -17.80
C ASN A 189 5.07 -7.92 -16.99
N LEU A 190 4.56 -6.92 -16.28
CA LEU A 190 5.36 -6.08 -15.40
C LEU A 190 5.68 -6.84 -14.12
N SER A 191 6.85 -6.61 -13.55
CA SER A 191 7.31 -7.27 -12.33
C SER A 191 7.89 -6.27 -11.33
N LEU A 192 8.07 -6.71 -10.10
CA LEU A 192 8.56 -5.92 -8.97
C LEU A 192 7.71 -4.67 -8.73
N LEU A 193 6.40 -4.82 -8.89
CA LEU A 193 5.42 -3.77 -8.70
C LEU A 193 5.19 -3.52 -7.21
N ASP A 194 4.89 -2.26 -6.89
CA ASP A 194 4.49 -1.82 -5.54
C ASP A 194 3.02 -1.37 -5.54
N SER A 195 2.69 -0.20 -5.03
CA SER A 195 1.32 0.30 -4.94
C SER A 195 0.66 0.48 -6.32
N ILE A 196 -0.63 0.75 -6.33
CA ILE A 196 -1.41 1.07 -7.52
C ILE A 196 -2.32 2.25 -7.23
N GLN A 197 -2.27 3.27 -8.09
CA GLN A 197 -3.12 4.45 -8.01
C GLN A 197 -3.77 4.69 -9.37
N VAL A 198 -4.90 5.39 -9.38
CA VAL A 198 -5.64 5.69 -10.62
C VAL A 198 -5.64 7.19 -10.92
N THR A 199 -5.39 7.55 -12.18
CA THR A 199 -5.51 8.93 -12.66
C THR A 199 -6.97 9.29 -12.96
N GLU A 200 -7.27 10.58 -13.09
CA GLU A 200 -8.59 11.04 -13.54
C GLU A 200 -8.95 10.53 -14.94
N SER A 201 -7.95 10.29 -15.80
CA SER A 201 -8.12 9.70 -17.14
C SER A 201 -8.27 8.17 -17.15
N GLY A 202 -8.20 7.52 -15.95
CA GLY A 202 -8.42 6.08 -15.78
C GLY A 202 -7.17 5.21 -15.93
N TYR A 203 -5.99 5.78 -16.21
CA TYR A 203 -4.75 5.02 -16.22
C TYR A 203 -4.30 4.67 -14.80
N PHE A 204 -3.65 3.52 -14.64
CA PHE A 204 -3.01 3.18 -13.36
C PHE A 204 -1.58 3.70 -13.32
N LEU A 205 -1.19 4.33 -12.22
CA LEU A 205 0.20 4.63 -11.91
C LEU A 205 0.73 3.57 -10.97
N ILE A 206 1.78 2.88 -11.43
CA ILE A 206 2.32 1.72 -10.72
C ILE A 206 3.84 1.86 -10.62
N PRO A 207 4.38 2.11 -9.41
CA PRO A 207 5.81 2.05 -9.16
C PRO A 207 6.35 0.63 -9.29
N ALA A 208 7.62 0.54 -9.67
CA ALA A 208 8.33 -0.73 -9.78
C ALA A 208 9.82 -0.58 -9.46
N TYR A 209 10.41 -1.64 -8.95
CA TYR A 209 11.85 -1.73 -8.67
C TYR A 209 12.55 -2.49 -9.79
N PRO A 210 13.33 -1.85 -10.66
CA PRO A 210 14.03 -2.54 -11.76
C PRO A 210 15.02 -3.62 -11.29
N SER A 211 15.43 -3.57 -10.02
CA SER A 211 16.40 -4.49 -9.44
C SER A 211 16.08 -4.77 -7.97
N LEU A 212 15.64 -5.98 -7.67
CA LEU A 212 15.44 -6.44 -6.30
C LEU A 212 16.75 -6.42 -5.49
N ALA A 213 17.88 -6.79 -6.12
CA ALA A 213 19.17 -6.76 -5.44
C ALA A 213 19.55 -5.33 -4.99
N ASN A 214 19.36 -4.33 -5.84
CA ASN A 214 19.62 -2.94 -5.47
C ASN A 214 18.65 -2.43 -4.39
N PHE A 215 17.40 -2.85 -4.45
CA PHE A 215 16.42 -2.55 -3.40
C PHE A 215 16.86 -3.10 -2.03
N LEU A 216 17.30 -4.35 -1.98
CA LEU A 216 17.79 -4.98 -0.74
C LEU A 216 19.07 -4.32 -0.22
N LEU A 217 19.99 -3.94 -1.11
CA LEU A 217 21.20 -3.19 -0.73
C LEU A 217 20.87 -1.80 -0.19
N HIS A 218 19.89 -1.11 -0.78
CA HIS A 218 19.42 0.19 -0.31
C HIS A 218 18.71 0.08 1.05
N TRP A 219 17.98 -0.99 1.28
CA TRP A 219 17.40 -1.27 2.59
C TRP A 219 18.46 -1.38 3.68
N GLN A 220 19.55 -2.12 3.39
CA GLN A 220 20.65 -2.29 4.34
C GLN A 220 21.47 -1.01 4.58
N SER A 221 21.58 -0.13 3.59
CA SER A 221 22.38 1.08 3.68
C SER A 221 21.83 2.24 2.82
N PRO A 222 21.57 3.42 3.41
CA PRO A 222 21.11 4.59 2.67
C PRO A 222 22.14 5.12 1.65
N SER A 223 23.43 4.73 1.75
CA SER A 223 24.45 5.09 0.76
C SER A 223 24.33 4.30 -0.55
N ARG A 224 23.61 3.20 -0.57
CA ARG A 224 23.30 2.42 -1.78
C ARG A 224 22.06 3.02 -2.45
N ARG A 225 21.97 2.87 -3.76
CA ARG A 225 20.85 3.39 -4.55
C ARG A 225 19.99 2.25 -5.02
N SER A 226 18.68 2.48 -5.04
CA SER A 226 17.72 1.60 -5.65
C SER A 226 17.04 2.31 -6.82
N PRO A 227 17.34 1.93 -8.07
CA PRO A 227 16.62 2.46 -9.21
C PRO A 227 15.13 2.26 -9.05
N ALA A 228 14.35 3.18 -9.60
CA ALA A 228 12.88 3.13 -9.59
C ALA A 228 12.31 3.49 -10.95
N LYS A 229 11.14 2.94 -11.25
CA LYS A 229 10.32 3.29 -12.42
C LYS A 229 8.89 3.49 -11.97
N VAL A 230 8.16 4.31 -12.73
CA VAL A 230 6.71 4.40 -12.61
C VAL A 230 6.11 4.19 -13.98
N TYR A 231 5.17 3.25 -14.05
CA TYR A 231 4.42 2.95 -15.25
C TYR A 231 3.05 3.63 -15.22
N ALA A 232 2.64 4.17 -16.37
CA ALA A 232 1.22 4.42 -16.65
C ALA A 232 0.69 3.22 -17.41
N VAL A 233 -0.27 2.50 -16.83
CA VAL A 233 -0.83 1.26 -17.38
C VAL A 233 -2.28 1.49 -17.78
N ASP A 234 -2.63 1.15 -19.00
CA ASP A 234 -4.02 1.09 -19.45
C ASP A 234 -4.71 -0.14 -18.83
N PRO A 235 -5.74 0.03 -18.00
CA PRO A 235 -6.41 -1.08 -17.32
C PRO A 235 -7.20 -2.02 -18.25
N GLN A 236 -7.48 -1.59 -19.49
CA GLN A 236 -8.21 -2.41 -20.46
C GLN A 236 -7.28 -3.32 -21.25
N THR A 237 -6.11 -2.82 -21.63
CA THR A 237 -5.17 -3.55 -22.48
C THR A 237 -3.98 -4.14 -21.73
N GLY A 238 -3.72 -3.68 -20.52
CA GLY A 238 -2.53 -4.03 -19.72
C GLY A 238 -1.23 -3.43 -20.28
N LYS A 239 -1.30 -2.58 -21.33
CA LYS A 239 -0.12 -1.92 -21.88
C LYS A 239 0.35 -0.81 -20.94
N GLY A 240 1.63 -0.84 -20.59
CA GLY A 240 2.28 0.17 -19.77
C GLY A 240 3.33 0.98 -20.52
N SER A 241 3.37 2.28 -20.27
CA SER A 241 4.46 3.18 -20.65
C SER A 241 5.19 3.69 -19.42
N ILE A 242 6.50 3.90 -19.52
CA ILE A 242 7.28 4.48 -18.41
C ILE A 242 7.08 5.99 -18.44
N ILE A 243 6.57 6.55 -17.34
CA ILE A 243 6.38 8.00 -17.17
C ILE A 243 7.44 8.64 -16.28
N PHE A 244 8.12 7.83 -15.47
CA PHE A 244 9.24 8.25 -14.65
C PHE A 244 10.25 7.11 -14.55
N ALA A 245 11.54 7.43 -14.61
CA ALA A 245 12.62 6.48 -14.36
C ALA A 245 13.81 7.23 -13.76
N ASP A 246 14.39 6.68 -12.72
CA ASP A 246 15.57 7.21 -12.03
C ASP A 246 16.50 6.08 -11.58
N ASP A 247 17.81 6.34 -11.61
CA ASP A 247 18.84 5.39 -11.16
C ASP A 247 19.03 5.40 -9.63
N GLY A 248 18.15 6.10 -8.91
CA GLY A 248 18.19 6.30 -7.47
C GLY A 248 18.97 7.55 -7.03
N ARG A 249 19.32 8.44 -7.95
CA ARG A 249 20.01 9.70 -7.62
C ARG A 249 19.06 10.76 -7.12
N VAL A 250 17.91 10.87 -7.73
CA VAL A 250 16.87 11.82 -7.32
C VAL A 250 16.00 11.16 -6.26
N MET A 251 15.57 9.93 -6.50
CA MET A 251 14.70 9.21 -5.57
C MET A 251 14.92 7.70 -5.69
N SER A 252 15.25 7.03 -4.60
CA SER A 252 15.40 5.58 -4.53
C SER A 252 14.10 4.92 -4.09
N ALA A 253 13.85 3.70 -4.54
CA ALA A 253 12.79 2.81 -4.04
C ALA A 253 11.40 3.48 -3.97
N ILE A 254 10.95 4.08 -5.07
CA ILE A 254 9.60 4.67 -5.16
C ILE A 254 8.56 3.57 -4.92
N SER A 255 7.72 3.75 -3.91
CA SER A 255 6.66 2.81 -3.53
C SER A 255 5.26 3.28 -3.89
N THR A 256 5.08 4.59 -4.04
CA THR A 256 3.77 5.18 -4.36
C THR A 256 3.93 6.27 -5.41
N ALA A 257 2.95 6.38 -6.32
CA ALA A 257 2.83 7.45 -7.31
C ALA A 257 1.38 7.94 -7.32
N LEU A 258 1.07 8.91 -6.45
CA LEU A 258 -0.28 9.45 -6.28
C LEU A 258 -0.53 10.59 -7.26
N PRO A 259 -1.41 10.43 -8.27
CA PRO A 259 -1.79 11.52 -9.15
C PRO A 259 -2.78 12.44 -8.45
N VAL A 260 -2.53 13.75 -8.53
CA VAL A 260 -3.43 14.78 -8.01
C VAL A 260 -3.47 15.92 -9.01
N LYS A 261 -4.56 16.10 -9.73
CA LYS A 261 -4.70 17.08 -10.83
C LYS A 261 -3.60 16.84 -11.88
N ASN A 262 -2.80 17.87 -12.18
CA ASN A 262 -1.69 17.82 -13.14
C ASN A 262 -0.32 17.52 -12.50
N GLN A 263 -0.30 16.88 -11.34
CA GLN A 263 0.92 16.52 -10.60
C GLN A 263 0.88 15.07 -10.16
N VAL A 264 2.06 14.49 -9.94
CA VAL A 264 2.22 13.22 -9.26
C VAL A 264 3.11 13.42 -8.05
N PHE A 265 2.67 12.88 -6.92
CA PHE A 265 3.42 12.82 -5.69
C PHE A 265 4.01 11.42 -5.54
N PHE A 266 5.32 11.32 -5.54
CA PHE A 266 6.05 10.07 -5.36
C PHE A 266 6.42 9.91 -3.90
N GLY A 267 5.98 8.81 -3.28
CA GLY A 267 6.45 8.33 -1.99
C GLY A 267 7.48 7.21 -2.17
N GLN A 268 8.24 6.95 -1.13
CA GLN A 268 9.30 5.94 -1.15
C GLN A 268 9.36 5.15 0.16
N VAL A 269 10.09 4.04 0.15
CA VAL A 269 10.09 3.10 1.27
C VAL A 269 10.92 3.58 2.45
N PHE A 270 12.09 4.20 2.24
CA PHE A 270 13.11 4.31 3.28
C PHE A 270 13.51 5.74 3.66
N ASP A 271 13.48 6.68 2.73
CA ASP A 271 14.00 8.03 2.98
C ASP A 271 12.86 9.01 3.30
N ALA A 272 13.15 10.10 4.00
CA ALA A 272 12.13 10.95 4.60
C ALA A 272 11.81 12.19 3.73
N PHE A 273 11.44 11.98 2.46
CA PHE A 273 10.94 13.04 1.59
C PHE A 273 9.95 12.51 0.54
N ILE A 274 9.20 13.42 -0.05
CA ILE A 274 8.28 13.19 -1.17
C ILE A 274 8.78 14.02 -2.34
N LEU A 275 8.78 13.43 -3.54
CA LEU A 275 9.05 14.14 -4.77
C LEU A 275 7.72 14.51 -5.45
N ARG A 276 7.59 15.76 -5.88
CA ARG A 276 6.44 16.26 -6.64
C ARG A 276 6.88 16.61 -8.05
N CYS A 277 6.23 16.03 -9.05
CA CYS A 277 6.50 16.30 -10.44
C CYS A 277 5.22 16.72 -11.19
N PRO A 278 5.29 17.69 -12.12
CA PRO A 278 4.21 17.89 -13.06
C PRO A 278 4.06 16.68 -13.98
N ILE A 279 2.83 16.36 -14.36
CA ILE A 279 2.54 15.31 -15.31
C ILE A 279 1.52 15.80 -16.32
N THR A 280 1.73 15.43 -17.60
CA THR A 280 0.77 15.65 -18.68
C THR A 280 0.45 14.26 -19.26
N PHE A 281 -0.81 13.84 -19.18
CA PHE A 281 -1.33 12.63 -19.82
C PHE A 281 -2.03 12.96 -21.13
#